data_bb7e4c0bf0b5e5213b54a4927b1a0109
#
_entry.id   bb7e4c0bf0b5e5213b54a4927b1a0109
#
_cell.length_a   1.000
_cell.length_b   1.000
_cell.length_c   1.000
_cell.angle_alpha   90.00
_cell.angle_beta   90.00
_cell.angle_gamma   90.00
#
_symmetry.space_group_name_H-M   'P 1'
#
loop_
_entity.id
_entity.type
_entity.pdbx_description
1 polymer ?
#
loop_
_entity_poly.entity_id
_entity_poly.type
_entity_poly.pdbx_seq_one_letter_code
_entity_poly.pdbx_strand_id
1 'polypeptide(L)'
;MTRIKPLSDEEMGDSIDFLKPTIERLGFLPNSQRIMAQKPELLFGINELYKAIMHRSEGSLPPGLLYLVGNASSLAAGCMYCVAHSGGAASHNGIEEEKLAAIWEYETSDLFSEAERAAIRFAQASSSVPNMVTDEDFEDLKQHFTEYQIVEMLSIIGLY
;
A
#
# COMPACT_ATOMS: atom_id res chain seq x y z
N MET A 1 -6.32 17.58 -13.05
CA MET A 1 -6.43 18.76 -12.18
C MET A 1 -6.86 18.33 -10.79
N THR A 2 -6.19 18.75 -9.74
CA THR A 2 -6.61 18.53 -8.36
C THR A 2 -7.82 19.42 -8.04
N ARG A 3 -8.81 18.89 -7.31
CA ARG A 3 -10.01 19.65 -6.88
C ARG A 3 -9.71 20.50 -5.64
N ILE A 4 -8.72 20.11 -4.83
CA ILE A 4 -8.21 20.86 -3.69
C ILE A 4 -6.81 21.34 -4.06
N LYS A 5 -6.51 22.62 -3.86
CA LYS A 5 -5.20 23.20 -4.15
C LYS A 5 -4.13 22.57 -3.25
N PRO A 6 -3.08 21.93 -3.79
CA PRO A 6 -1.93 21.54 -2.98
C PRO A 6 -1.21 22.78 -2.46
N LEU A 7 -0.74 22.75 -1.21
CA LEU A 7 0.07 23.82 -0.65
C LEU A 7 1.46 23.87 -1.32
N SER A 8 2.00 25.09 -1.48
CA SER A 8 3.41 25.29 -1.83
C SER A 8 4.30 24.95 -0.64
N ASP A 9 5.61 24.83 -0.89
CA ASP A 9 6.59 24.57 0.18
C ASP A 9 6.55 25.67 1.25
N GLU A 10 6.38 26.93 0.84
CA GLU A 10 6.24 28.07 1.73
C GLU A 10 4.96 28.02 2.57
N GLU A 11 3.83 27.67 1.94
CA GLU A 11 2.51 27.54 2.62
C GLU A 11 2.49 26.37 3.61
N MET A 12 3.32 25.34 3.43
CA MET A 12 3.40 24.19 4.32
C MET A 12 4.13 24.49 5.64
N GLY A 13 4.98 25.52 5.69
CA GLY A 13 5.73 25.87 6.88
C GLY A 13 6.52 24.68 7.46
N ASP A 14 6.47 24.48 8.77
CA ASP A 14 7.18 23.40 9.48
C ASP A 14 6.81 21.99 9.01
N SER A 15 5.66 21.82 8.35
CA SER A 15 5.22 20.51 7.83
C SER A 15 6.17 19.96 6.76
N ILE A 16 6.88 20.83 6.03
CA ILE A 16 7.83 20.40 5.00
C ILE A 16 9.07 19.74 5.62
N ASP A 17 9.52 20.24 6.79
CA ASP A 17 10.67 19.67 7.50
C ASP A 17 10.37 18.25 7.97
N PHE A 18 9.16 18.00 8.43
CA PHE A 18 8.69 16.65 8.79
C PHE A 18 8.70 15.69 7.59
N LEU A 19 8.51 16.18 6.37
CA LEU A 19 8.42 15.38 5.16
C LEU A 19 9.77 15.19 4.43
N LYS A 20 10.85 15.81 4.91
CA LYS A 20 12.19 15.65 4.31
C LYS A 20 12.59 14.19 4.04
N PRO A 21 12.42 13.23 4.99
CA PRO A 21 12.74 11.83 4.74
C PRO A 21 11.92 11.21 3.60
N THR A 22 10.68 11.65 3.44
CA THR A 22 9.81 11.21 2.32
C THR A 22 10.30 11.76 0.99
N ILE A 23 10.68 13.02 0.96
CA ILE A 23 11.24 13.70 -0.24
C ILE A 23 12.56 13.04 -0.64
N GLU A 24 13.46 12.80 0.31
CA GLU A 24 14.75 12.15 0.07
C GLU A 24 14.58 10.74 -0.51
N ARG A 25 13.64 9.97 0.03
CA ARG A 25 13.35 8.60 -0.43
C ARG A 25 12.71 8.55 -1.80
N LEU A 26 11.80 9.47 -2.12
CA LEU A 26 11.00 9.44 -3.36
C LEU A 26 11.59 10.34 -4.47
N GLY A 27 12.46 11.30 -4.13
CA GLY A 27 12.93 12.33 -5.05
C GLY A 27 11.92 13.45 -5.32
N PHE A 28 10.71 13.38 -4.74
CA PHE A 28 9.66 14.39 -4.86
C PHE A 28 8.69 14.33 -3.68
N LEU A 29 7.89 15.36 -3.50
CA LEU A 29 6.81 15.39 -2.54
C LEU A 29 5.46 15.10 -3.23
N PRO A 30 4.77 13.99 -2.90
CA PRO A 30 3.47 13.65 -3.47
C PRO A 30 2.42 14.73 -3.22
N ASN A 31 1.57 15.00 -4.22
CA ASN A 31 0.49 16.00 -4.09
C ASN A 31 -0.51 15.67 -2.97
N SER A 32 -0.71 14.38 -2.64
CA SER A 32 -1.54 13.98 -1.50
C SER A 32 -1.00 14.54 -0.18
N GLN A 33 0.32 14.54 0.02
CA GLN A 33 0.96 15.10 1.21
C GLN A 33 0.75 16.63 1.27
N ARG A 34 0.91 17.32 0.13
CA ARG A 34 0.66 18.76 0.02
C ARG A 34 -0.79 19.14 0.30
N ILE A 35 -1.75 18.28 -0.08
CA ILE A 35 -3.17 18.49 0.20
C ILE A 35 -3.47 18.21 1.67
N MET A 36 -2.92 17.11 2.23
CA MET A 36 -3.10 16.77 3.64
C MET A 36 -2.49 17.81 4.59
N ALA A 37 -1.47 18.54 4.15
CA ALA A 37 -0.87 19.63 4.93
C ALA A 37 -1.85 20.80 5.21
N GLN A 38 -3.01 20.88 4.54
CA GLN A 38 -4.13 21.74 4.95
C GLN A 38 -4.62 21.44 6.37
N LYS A 39 -4.33 20.23 6.87
CA LYS A 39 -4.59 19.81 8.24
C LYS A 39 -3.36 19.06 8.78
N PRO A 40 -2.39 19.77 9.39
CA PRO A 40 -1.11 19.22 9.81
C PRO A 40 -1.22 17.97 10.71
N GLU A 41 -2.20 17.94 11.60
CA GLU A 41 -2.41 16.80 12.50
C GLU A 41 -2.77 15.53 11.72
N LEU A 42 -3.52 15.64 10.63
CA LEU A 42 -3.84 14.52 9.74
C LEU A 42 -2.60 14.08 8.98
N LEU A 43 -1.83 15.03 8.46
CA LEU A 43 -0.56 14.76 7.76
C LEU A 43 0.39 13.96 8.66
N PHE A 44 0.58 14.41 9.89
CA PHE A 44 1.46 13.73 10.84
C PHE A 44 0.93 12.34 11.20
N GLY A 45 -0.36 12.25 11.53
CA GLY A 45 -0.99 10.98 11.92
C GLY A 45 -0.89 9.90 10.84
N ILE A 46 -1.17 10.24 9.57
CA ILE A 46 -1.10 9.27 8.47
C ILE A 46 0.35 8.85 8.18
N ASN A 47 1.31 9.75 8.30
CA ASN A 47 2.72 9.42 8.11
C ASN A 47 3.27 8.56 9.24
N GLU A 48 2.86 8.78 10.49
CA GLU A 48 3.22 7.90 11.61
C GLU A 48 2.59 6.51 11.46
N LEU A 49 1.32 6.42 11.03
CA LEU A 49 0.69 5.14 10.69
C LEU A 49 1.46 4.42 9.57
N TYR A 50 1.80 5.12 8.50
CA TYR A 50 2.58 4.56 7.39
C TYR A 50 3.94 4.05 7.88
N LYS A 51 4.64 4.80 8.71
CA LYS A 51 5.91 4.36 9.31
C LYS A 51 5.74 3.09 10.14
N ALA A 52 4.67 3.00 10.94
CA ALA A 52 4.38 1.82 11.75
C ALA A 52 4.11 0.58 10.89
N ILE A 53 3.30 0.72 9.81
CA ILE A 53 2.99 -0.35 8.87
C ILE A 53 4.26 -0.81 8.13
N MET A 54 5.12 0.14 7.74
CA MET A 54 6.34 -0.15 6.99
C MET A 54 7.54 -0.49 7.86
N HIS A 55 7.40 -0.42 9.21
CA HIS A 55 8.45 -0.85 10.14
C HIS A 55 8.69 -2.35 10.00
N ARG A 56 9.96 -2.74 9.79
CA ARG A 56 10.35 -4.15 9.64
C ARG A 56 10.98 -4.67 10.93
N SER A 57 10.46 -5.80 11.38
CA SER A 57 10.98 -6.58 12.50
C SER A 57 11.13 -8.05 12.09
N GLU A 58 11.65 -8.87 12.99
CA GLU A 58 11.69 -10.31 12.76
C GLU A 58 10.27 -10.85 12.56
N GLY A 59 10.09 -11.61 11.49
CA GLY A 59 8.79 -12.19 11.11
C GLY A 59 7.88 -11.29 10.26
N SER A 60 8.27 -10.03 9.99
CA SER A 60 7.52 -9.16 9.07
C SER A 60 7.52 -9.70 7.64
N LEU A 61 6.45 -9.35 6.89
CA LEU A 61 6.37 -9.60 5.46
C LEU A 61 7.50 -8.90 4.69
N PRO A 62 7.99 -9.49 3.59
CA PRO A 62 8.88 -8.78 2.68
C PRO A 62 8.18 -7.48 2.19
N PRO A 63 8.91 -6.34 2.14
CA PRO A 63 8.33 -5.05 1.70
C PRO A 63 7.68 -5.14 0.31
N GLY A 64 8.28 -5.89 -0.62
CA GLY A 64 7.72 -6.11 -1.96
C GLY A 64 6.33 -6.73 -1.91
N LEU A 65 6.14 -7.78 -1.12
CA LEU A 65 4.83 -8.43 -0.96
C LEU A 65 3.80 -7.49 -0.32
N LEU A 66 4.20 -6.71 0.68
CA LEU A 66 3.30 -5.76 1.32
C LEU A 66 2.80 -4.70 0.33
N TYR A 67 3.69 -4.18 -0.53
CA TYR A 67 3.29 -3.25 -1.59
C TYR A 67 2.48 -3.92 -2.71
N LEU A 68 2.75 -5.19 -3.01
CA LEU A 68 1.94 -5.96 -3.96
C LEU A 68 0.50 -6.11 -3.47
N VAL A 69 0.31 -6.41 -2.18
CA VAL A 69 -1.00 -6.45 -1.50
C VAL A 69 -1.70 -5.08 -1.58
N GLY A 70 -0.99 -3.99 -1.28
CA GLY A 70 -1.52 -2.63 -1.41
C GLY A 70 -1.89 -2.26 -2.85
N ASN A 71 -1.13 -2.77 -3.84
CA ASN A 71 -1.45 -2.57 -5.26
C ASN A 71 -2.72 -3.32 -5.67
N ALA A 72 -2.86 -4.59 -5.27
CA ALA A 72 -4.05 -5.40 -5.51
C ALA A 72 -5.31 -4.77 -4.87
N SER A 73 -5.19 -4.28 -3.63
CA SER A 73 -6.24 -3.53 -2.93
C SER A 73 -6.64 -2.27 -3.71
N SER A 74 -5.65 -1.48 -4.13
CA SER A 74 -5.86 -0.23 -4.88
C SER A 74 -6.56 -0.46 -6.22
N LEU A 75 -6.21 -1.55 -6.91
CA LEU A 75 -6.85 -1.95 -8.17
C LEU A 75 -8.31 -2.32 -7.94
N ALA A 76 -8.61 -3.14 -6.93
CA ALA A 76 -9.98 -3.54 -6.59
C ALA A 76 -10.84 -2.34 -6.18
N ALA A 77 -10.28 -1.40 -5.42
CA ALA A 77 -10.94 -0.15 -5.04
C ALA A 77 -11.03 0.89 -6.19
N GLY A 78 -10.37 0.67 -7.32
CA GLY A 78 -10.37 1.60 -8.46
C GLY A 78 -9.55 2.88 -8.23
N CYS A 79 -8.64 2.91 -7.25
CA CYS A 79 -7.83 4.08 -6.94
C CYS A 79 -6.56 4.12 -7.82
N MET A 80 -6.63 4.67 -9.01
CA MET A 80 -5.49 4.72 -9.94
C MET A 80 -4.29 5.50 -9.41
N TYR A 81 -4.50 6.49 -8.54
CA TYR A 81 -3.41 7.18 -7.85
C TYR A 81 -2.64 6.22 -6.93
N CYS A 82 -3.38 5.43 -6.14
CA CYS A 82 -2.79 4.45 -5.24
C CYS A 82 -2.07 3.33 -6.01
N VAL A 83 -2.67 2.87 -7.13
CA VAL A 83 -2.04 1.87 -8.03
C VAL A 83 -0.66 2.33 -8.50
N ALA A 84 -0.55 3.58 -8.99
CA ALA A 84 0.73 4.12 -9.45
C ALA A 84 1.77 4.19 -8.33
N HIS A 85 1.37 4.62 -7.12
CA HIS A 85 2.28 4.74 -5.98
C HIS A 85 2.69 3.38 -5.41
N SER A 86 1.74 2.46 -5.21
CA SER A 86 2.04 1.12 -4.68
C SER A 86 2.81 0.26 -5.68
N GLY A 87 2.49 0.35 -6.98
CA GLY A 87 3.23 -0.34 -8.04
C GLY A 87 4.68 0.12 -8.11
N GLY A 88 4.93 1.43 -8.14
CA GLY A 88 6.28 1.97 -8.12
C GLY A 88 7.07 1.57 -6.86
N ALA A 89 6.41 1.56 -5.70
CA ALA A 89 7.03 1.10 -4.46
C ALA A 89 7.31 -0.41 -4.47
N ALA A 90 6.41 -1.24 -5.02
CA ALA A 90 6.61 -2.67 -5.19
C ALA A 90 7.82 -2.97 -6.08
N SER A 91 7.93 -2.32 -7.25
CA SER A 91 9.09 -2.47 -8.14
C SER A 91 10.39 -2.07 -7.45
N HIS A 92 10.41 -0.96 -6.71
CA HIS A 92 11.58 -0.53 -5.95
C HIS A 92 11.99 -1.53 -4.85
N ASN A 93 11.06 -2.35 -4.38
CA ASN A 93 11.27 -3.40 -3.38
C ASN A 93 11.34 -4.82 -3.96
N GLY A 94 11.71 -4.94 -5.23
CA GLY A 94 12.07 -6.21 -5.87
C GLY A 94 10.93 -6.98 -6.53
N ILE A 95 9.75 -6.37 -6.68
CA ILE A 95 8.68 -6.96 -7.50
C ILE A 95 8.91 -6.55 -8.96
N GLU A 96 9.03 -7.54 -9.83
CA GLU A 96 9.26 -7.33 -11.26
C GLU A 96 8.04 -6.68 -11.94
N GLU A 97 8.29 -5.80 -12.92
CA GLU A 97 7.23 -5.10 -13.66
C GLU A 97 6.29 -6.07 -14.37
N GLU A 98 6.81 -7.19 -14.89
CA GLU A 98 6.03 -8.26 -15.50
C GLU A 98 5.01 -8.84 -14.50
N LYS A 99 5.44 -9.09 -13.26
CA LYS A 99 4.56 -9.58 -12.19
C LYS A 99 3.47 -8.57 -11.84
N LEU A 100 3.81 -7.30 -11.76
CA LEU A 100 2.81 -6.23 -11.52
C LEU A 100 1.82 -6.10 -12.67
N ALA A 101 2.26 -6.22 -13.92
CA ALA A 101 1.39 -6.20 -15.09
C ALA A 101 0.42 -7.40 -15.12
N ALA A 102 0.86 -8.55 -14.63
CA ALA A 102 0.08 -9.78 -14.59
C ALA A 102 -0.83 -9.91 -13.34
N ILE A 103 -0.94 -8.88 -12.50
CA ILE A 103 -1.65 -8.97 -11.21
C ILE A 103 -3.12 -9.36 -11.34
N TRP A 104 -3.77 -9.08 -12.46
CA TRP A 104 -5.14 -9.53 -12.74
C TRP A 104 -5.25 -11.00 -13.15
N GLU A 105 -4.11 -11.61 -13.53
CA GLU A 105 -4.00 -13.01 -13.93
C GLU A 105 -3.36 -13.85 -12.81
N TYR A 106 -3.28 -13.34 -11.59
CA TYR A 106 -2.54 -13.94 -10.48
C TYR A 106 -2.94 -15.39 -10.21
N GLU A 107 -4.20 -15.78 -10.43
CA GLU A 107 -4.70 -17.14 -10.19
C GLU A 107 -4.09 -18.16 -11.15
N THR A 108 -3.77 -17.77 -12.37
CA THR A 108 -3.33 -18.68 -13.44
C THR A 108 -1.91 -18.45 -13.92
N SER A 109 -1.31 -17.32 -13.58
CA SER A 109 0.05 -16.97 -13.98
C SER A 109 1.08 -17.66 -13.09
N ASP A 110 2.10 -18.26 -13.72
CA ASP A 110 3.24 -18.92 -13.03
C ASP A 110 4.16 -17.92 -12.30
N LEU A 111 3.93 -16.62 -12.45
CA LEU A 111 4.71 -15.58 -11.77
C LEU A 111 4.39 -15.47 -10.27
N PHE A 112 3.27 -16.03 -9.81
CA PHE A 112 2.81 -15.93 -8.44
C PHE A 112 2.90 -17.27 -7.71
N SER A 113 3.47 -17.24 -6.50
CA SER A 113 3.41 -18.35 -5.57
C SER A 113 2.01 -18.49 -4.97
N GLU A 114 1.69 -19.64 -4.38
CA GLU A 114 0.42 -19.89 -3.70
C GLU A 114 0.19 -18.88 -2.55
N ALA A 115 1.23 -18.54 -1.81
CA ALA A 115 1.17 -17.53 -0.76
C ALA A 115 0.81 -16.14 -1.32
N GLU A 116 1.40 -15.74 -2.44
CA GLU A 116 1.08 -14.46 -3.10
C GLU A 116 -0.34 -14.45 -3.66
N ARG A 117 -0.80 -15.57 -4.22
CA ARG A 117 -2.18 -15.72 -4.70
C ARG A 117 -3.19 -15.54 -3.56
N ALA A 118 -2.97 -16.20 -2.42
CA ALA A 118 -3.81 -16.06 -1.23
C ALA A 118 -3.84 -14.60 -0.75
N ALA A 119 -2.68 -13.94 -0.68
CA ALA A 119 -2.57 -12.54 -0.25
C ALA A 119 -3.29 -11.56 -1.22
N ILE A 120 -3.15 -11.76 -2.53
CA ILE A 120 -3.80 -10.93 -3.56
C ILE A 120 -5.31 -11.13 -3.54
N ARG A 121 -5.78 -12.38 -3.47
CA ARG A 121 -7.21 -12.72 -3.36
C ARG A 121 -7.84 -12.03 -2.16
N PHE A 122 -7.21 -12.16 -1.01
CA PHE A 122 -7.65 -11.52 0.22
C PHE A 122 -7.70 -9.99 0.09
N ALA A 123 -6.67 -9.37 -0.50
CA ALA A 123 -6.63 -7.93 -0.71
C ALA A 123 -7.76 -7.44 -1.61
N GLN A 124 -8.04 -8.14 -2.70
CA GLN A 124 -9.13 -7.81 -3.61
C GLN A 124 -10.50 -7.99 -2.95
N ALA A 125 -10.73 -9.10 -2.25
CA ALA A 125 -11.96 -9.36 -1.54
C ALA A 125 -12.22 -8.32 -0.44
N SER A 126 -11.18 -7.97 0.34
CA SER A 126 -11.26 -6.97 1.40
C SER A 126 -11.60 -5.56 0.89
N SER A 127 -11.16 -5.23 -0.33
CA SER A 127 -11.33 -3.90 -0.93
C SER A 127 -12.57 -3.79 -1.81
N SER A 128 -13.32 -4.87 -1.97
CA SER A 128 -14.57 -4.90 -2.71
C SER A 128 -15.71 -4.28 -1.90
N VAL A 129 -16.70 -3.70 -2.62
CA VAL A 129 -17.92 -3.16 -2.00
C VAL A 129 -19.14 -3.82 -2.67
N PRO A 130 -19.90 -4.65 -1.93
CA PRO A 130 -19.71 -5.04 -0.52
C PRO A 130 -18.43 -5.86 -0.30
N ASN A 131 -17.94 -5.90 0.95
CA ASN A 131 -16.81 -6.74 1.31
C ASN A 131 -17.09 -8.20 0.98
N MET A 132 -16.15 -8.89 0.34
CA MET A 132 -16.31 -10.25 -0.19
C MET A 132 -15.43 -11.29 0.53
N VAL A 133 -14.76 -10.91 1.61
CA VAL A 133 -13.92 -11.82 2.38
C VAL A 133 -14.77 -12.92 3.02
N THR A 134 -14.34 -14.16 2.88
CA THR A 134 -14.95 -15.35 3.47
C THR A 134 -14.07 -15.95 4.57
N ASP A 135 -14.62 -16.88 5.34
CA ASP A 135 -13.85 -17.64 6.33
C ASP A 135 -12.80 -18.52 5.63
N GLU A 136 -13.11 -19.02 4.43
CA GLU A 136 -12.19 -19.80 3.60
C GLU A 136 -10.96 -18.99 3.17
N ASP A 137 -11.13 -17.72 2.86
CA ASP A 137 -9.99 -16.83 2.52
C ASP A 137 -9.04 -16.68 3.72
N PHE A 138 -9.57 -16.59 4.94
CA PHE A 138 -8.76 -16.55 6.15
C PHE A 138 -8.05 -17.87 6.43
N GLU A 139 -8.72 -18.99 6.24
CA GLU A 139 -8.11 -20.32 6.42
C GLU A 139 -6.99 -20.56 5.39
N ASP A 140 -7.15 -20.09 4.15
CA ASP A 140 -6.11 -20.14 3.13
C ASP A 140 -4.90 -19.25 3.51
N LEU A 141 -5.14 -18.00 3.93
CA LEU A 141 -4.08 -17.12 4.41
C LEU A 141 -3.26 -17.73 5.56
N LYS A 142 -3.91 -18.35 6.54
CA LYS A 142 -3.24 -18.96 7.70
C LYS A 142 -2.34 -20.14 7.34
N GLN A 143 -2.51 -20.74 6.17
CA GLN A 143 -1.59 -21.78 5.68
C GLN A 143 -0.23 -21.19 5.28
N HIS A 144 -0.19 -19.91 4.93
CA HIS A 144 0.98 -19.25 4.37
C HIS A 144 1.57 -18.18 5.29
N PHE A 145 0.75 -17.57 6.17
CA PHE A 145 1.12 -16.39 6.94
C PHE A 145 0.73 -16.52 8.40
N THR A 146 1.58 -15.96 9.25
CA THR A 146 1.28 -15.80 10.68
C THR A 146 0.22 -14.72 10.90
N GLU A 147 -0.46 -14.74 12.06
CA GLU A 147 -1.43 -13.69 12.42
C GLU A 147 -0.80 -12.29 12.41
N TYR A 148 0.47 -12.17 12.81
CA TYR A 148 1.22 -10.92 12.73
C TYR A 148 1.30 -10.40 11.29
N GLN A 149 1.64 -11.27 10.33
CA GLN A 149 1.72 -10.93 8.91
C GLN A 149 0.35 -10.60 8.31
N ILE A 150 -0.70 -11.28 8.75
CA ILE A 150 -2.09 -10.95 8.33
C ILE A 150 -2.50 -9.56 8.83
N VAL A 151 -2.11 -9.19 10.06
CA VAL A 151 -2.33 -7.82 10.58
C VAL A 151 -1.57 -6.78 9.77
N GLU A 152 -0.33 -7.07 9.32
CA GLU A 152 0.40 -6.18 8.40
C GLU A 152 -0.35 -6.00 7.07
N MET A 153 -0.89 -7.10 6.49
CA MET A 153 -1.69 -7.04 5.26
C MET A 153 -2.96 -6.20 5.45
N LEU A 154 -3.72 -6.44 6.52
CA LEU A 154 -4.92 -5.67 6.83
C LEU A 154 -4.62 -4.18 7.00
N SER A 155 -3.49 -3.86 7.61
CA SER A 155 -3.07 -2.49 7.84
C SER A 155 -2.73 -1.77 6.52
N ILE A 156 -2.03 -2.43 5.60
CA ILE A 156 -1.72 -1.83 4.29
C ILE A 156 -2.96 -1.74 3.39
N ILE A 157 -3.86 -2.72 3.43
CA ILE A 157 -5.14 -2.69 2.71
C ILE A 157 -5.98 -1.48 3.18
N GLY A 158 -6.07 -1.27 4.48
CA GLY A 158 -6.81 -0.13 5.05
C GLY A 158 -6.17 1.24 4.79
N LEU A 159 -4.89 1.28 4.42
CA LEU A 159 -4.17 2.51 4.10
C LEU A 159 -4.37 2.94 2.64
N TYR A 160 -4.55 1.99 1.71
CA TYR A 160 -4.69 2.22 0.27
C TYR A 160 -6.14 2.23 -0.18
#